data_0931ce338afdbefbe647020faeebcc6a
#
_entry.id   0931ce338afdbefbe647020faeebcc6a
#
_cell.length_a   1.000
_cell.length_b   1.000
_cell.length_c   1.000
_cell.angle_alpha   90.00
_cell.angle_beta   90.00
_cell.angle_gamma   90.00
#
_symmetry.space_group_name_H-M   'P 1'
#
loop_
_entity.id
_entity.type
_entity.pdbx_description
1 polymer ?
#
loop_
_entity_poly.entity_id
_entity_poly.type
_entity_poly.pdbx_seq_one_letter_code
_entity_poly.pdbx_strand_id
1 'polypeptide(L)'
;PGLGTVGIRNVKLTHAITGRAENIEGNPGNFTVKALKKPRYIDLEKCTSCGSCEEVCPISLPNAFEYGLVKRKAIYKPFPQAIPNAYVIDKEGDGKHRGCIDCMRCVKECKSGAINHDQKPEQLSLHVGAVIIAAGSPPFDPVIKPEFGYKKYKNVLTSVEFERVLSASGPTQGKI
;
A
#
# COMPACT_ATOMS: atom_id res chain seq x y z
N PRO A 1 -8.41 8.66 3.15
CA PRO A 1 -9.25 7.52 2.84
C PRO A 1 -8.40 6.26 2.93
N GLY A 2 -8.63 5.47 4.02
CA GLY A 2 -7.80 4.34 4.37
C GLY A 2 -7.87 3.23 3.33
N LEU A 3 -6.74 2.64 3.06
CA LEU A 3 -6.62 1.36 2.35
C LEU A 3 -7.21 0.27 3.26
N GLY A 4 -8.51 0.03 3.14
CA GLY A 4 -9.13 -1.11 3.77
C GLY A 4 -8.58 -2.38 3.15
N THR A 5 -7.75 -3.11 3.86
CA THR A 5 -7.30 -4.44 3.45
C THR A 5 -8.38 -5.44 3.82
N VAL A 6 -9.13 -5.93 2.85
CA VAL A 6 -10.01 -7.08 3.06
C VAL A 6 -9.15 -8.33 2.97
N GLY A 7 -8.79 -8.89 4.12
CA GLY A 7 -8.11 -10.17 4.19
C GLY A 7 -9.15 -11.30 4.11
N ILE A 8 -9.15 -12.05 3.01
CA ILE A 8 -9.98 -13.24 2.88
C ILE A 8 -9.11 -14.45 3.18
N ARG A 9 -9.37 -15.09 4.31
CA ARG A 9 -8.78 -16.40 4.62
C ARG A 9 -9.80 -17.49 4.30
N ASN A 10 -9.61 -18.19 3.23
CA ASN A 10 -10.05 -19.57 3.12
C ASN A 10 -8.79 -20.46 3.22
N VAL A 11 -8.89 -21.65 3.80
CA VAL A 11 -7.79 -22.55 4.19
C VAL A 11 -6.77 -22.88 3.08
N LYS A 12 -6.98 -22.40 1.86
CA LYS A 12 -6.09 -22.57 0.70
C LYS A 12 -5.66 -21.28 -0.01
N LEU A 13 -6.03 -20.08 0.46
CA LEU A 13 -5.77 -18.85 -0.29
C LEU A 13 -5.08 -17.80 0.56
N THR A 14 -3.82 -17.67 0.31
CA THR A 14 -2.93 -16.63 0.84
C THR A 14 -2.70 -15.54 -0.21
N HIS A 15 -3.73 -14.99 -0.81
CA HIS A 15 -3.57 -13.83 -1.69
C HIS A 15 -4.17 -12.61 -1.00
N ALA A 16 -3.30 -11.75 -0.49
CA ALA A 16 -3.70 -10.40 -0.12
C ALA A 16 -4.11 -9.66 -1.39
N ILE A 17 -5.39 -9.28 -1.48
CA ILE A 17 -5.92 -8.51 -2.59
C ILE A 17 -5.90 -7.04 -2.19
N THR A 18 -5.20 -6.21 -2.97
CA THR A 18 -5.34 -4.76 -2.83
C THR A 18 -6.64 -4.35 -3.52
N GLY A 19 -7.61 -3.84 -2.76
CA GLY A 19 -8.91 -3.50 -3.31
C GLY A 19 -9.88 -3.00 -2.25
N ARG A 20 -11.15 -2.98 -2.60
CA ARG A 20 -12.22 -2.62 -1.66
C ARG A 20 -13.40 -3.59 -1.79
N ALA A 21 -14.03 -3.93 -0.68
CA ALA A 21 -15.35 -4.55 -0.71
C ALA A 21 -16.38 -3.50 -1.15
N GLU A 22 -17.22 -3.84 -2.11
CA GLU A 22 -18.26 -2.95 -2.63
C GLU A 22 -19.63 -3.32 -2.07
N ASN A 23 -19.87 -4.63 -1.90
CA ASN A 23 -21.13 -5.12 -1.36
C ASN A 23 -20.91 -6.43 -0.61
N ILE A 24 -21.72 -6.64 0.44
CA ILE A 24 -21.75 -7.87 1.24
C ILE A 24 -23.21 -8.25 1.42
N GLU A 25 -23.59 -9.42 0.94
CA GLU A 25 -24.92 -9.97 1.01
C GLU A 25 -24.92 -11.37 1.62
N GLY A 26 -26.02 -11.79 2.22
CA GLY A 26 -26.17 -13.15 2.77
C GLY A 26 -26.32 -13.19 4.28
N ASN A 27 -26.14 -14.37 4.84
CA ASN A 27 -26.29 -14.67 6.27
C ASN A 27 -25.05 -15.39 6.81
N PRO A 28 -24.86 -15.46 8.14
CA PRO A 28 -23.78 -16.22 8.75
C PRO A 28 -23.66 -17.64 8.16
N GLY A 29 -22.48 -18.00 7.74
CA GLY A 29 -22.17 -19.25 7.05
C GLY A 29 -22.27 -19.18 5.51
N ASN A 30 -22.93 -18.18 4.94
CA ASN A 30 -23.13 -18.08 3.48
C ASN A 30 -23.20 -16.61 3.02
N PHE A 31 -22.06 -15.93 3.02
CA PHE A 31 -21.93 -14.57 2.50
C PHE A 31 -21.42 -14.57 1.07
N THR A 32 -21.93 -13.63 0.27
CA THR A 32 -21.36 -13.25 -1.02
C THR A 32 -20.76 -11.85 -0.91
N VAL A 33 -19.44 -11.75 -1.12
CA VAL A 33 -18.72 -10.48 -1.08
C VAL A 33 -18.33 -10.08 -2.50
N LYS A 34 -18.85 -8.96 -2.98
CA LYS A 34 -18.38 -8.32 -4.23
C LYS A 34 -17.23 -7.37 -3.89
N ALA A 35 -16.08 -7.61 -4.50
CA ALA A 35 -14.88 -6.82 -4.25
C ALA A 35 -14.24 -6.35 -5.56
N LEU A 36 -13.80 -5.10 -5.58
CA LEU A 36 -13.00 -4.56 -6.68
C LEU A 36 -11.51 -4.74 -6.33
N LYS A 37 -10.82 -5.62 -7.06
CA LYS A 37 -9.38 -5.80 -6.98
C LYS A 37 -8.69 -4.73 -7.81
N LYS A 38 -7.85 -3.91 -7.17
CA LYS A 38 -7.05 -2.89 -7.87
C LYS A 38 -5.86 -3.54 -8.57
N PRO A 39 -5.47 -3.06 -9.76
CA PRO A 39 -4.29 -3.56 -10.45
C PRO A 39 -3.02 -3.17 -9.68
N ARG A 40 -2.05 -4.09 -9.62
CA ARG A 40 -0.71 -3.81 -9.11
C ARG A 40 0.22 -3.30 -10.19
N TYR A 41 -0.14 -3.55 -11.46
CA TYR A 41 0.69 -3.32 -12.65
C TYR A 41 1.97 -4.18 -12.66
N ILE A 42 2.03 -5.19 -11.80
CA ILE A 42 3.13 -6.13 -11.64
C ILE A 42 2.56 -7.55 -11.67
N ASP A 43 3.17 -8.41 -12.46
CA ASP A 43 2.92 -9.84 -12.48
C ASP A 43 3.67 -10.48 -11.31
N LEU A 44 2.92 -11.06 -10.38
CA LEU A 44 3.45 -11.62 -9.14
C LEU A 44 4.30 -12.89 -9.36
N GLU A 45 4.02 -13.64 -10.43
CA GLU A 45 4.76 -14.88 -10.74
C GLU A 45 6.13 -14.57 -11.37
N LYS A 46 6.23 -13.44 -12.08
CA LYS A 46 7.47 -13.00 -12.74
C LYS A 46 8.33 -12.09 -11.87
N CYS A 47 7.73 -11.38 -10.91
CA CYS A 47 8.44 -10.39 -10.11
C CYS A 47 9.39 -11.05 -9.10
N THR A 48 10.68 -10.83 -9.26
CA THR A 48 11.74 -11.31 -8.35
C THR A 48 12.05 -10.38 -7.20
N SER A 49 11.36 -9.23 -7.10
CA SER A 49 11.58 -8.19 -6.07
C SER A 49 13.02 -7.62 -6.05
N CYS A 50 13.70 -7.58 -7.19
CA CYS A 50 15.12 -7.19 -7.32
C CYS A 50 15.42 -5.70 -7.07
N GLY A 51 14.43 -4.80 -7.21
CA GLY A 51 14.60 -3.36 -6.94
C GLY A 51 14.93 -2.49 -8.16
N SER A 52 15.48 -3.03 -9.25
CA SER A 52 15.94 -2.24 -10.41
C SER A 52 14.89 -1.28 -10.98
N CYS A 53 13.61 -1.68 -10.96
CA CYS A 53 12.52 -0.82 -11.43
C CYS A 53 12.29 0.42 -10.55
N GLU A 54 12.55 0.32 -9.25
CA GLU A 54 12.45 1.44 -8.30
C GLU A 54 13.58 2.43 -8.51
N GLU A 55 14.82 1.96 -8.74
CA GLU A 55 16.00 2.81 -8.94
C GLU A 55 15.84 3.77 -10.12
N VAL A 56 15.27 3.29 -11.23
CA VAL A 56 15.10 4.10 -12.46
C VAL A 56 13.85 4.98 -12.45
N CYS A 57 13.01 4.86 -11.42
CA CYS A 57 11.77 5.65 -11.35
C CYS A 57 12.05 7.10 -11.00
N PRO A 58 11.64 8.08 -11.85
CA PRO A 58 11.90 9.50 -11.60
C PRO A 58 10.95 10.11 -10.56
N ILE A 59 9.81 9.48 -10.31
CA ILE A 59 8.76 10.04 -9.45
C ILE A 59 9.02 9.66 -8.00
N SER A 60 8.94 10.66 -7.11
CA SER A 60 9.03 10.49 -5.66
C SER A 60 7.81 11.06 -4.96
N LEU A 61 7.27 10.31 -4.03
CA LEU A 61 6.04 10.58 -3.26
C LEU A 61 6.34 10.41 -1.77
N PRO A 62 5.60 11.07 -0.87
CA PRO A 62 5.65 10.71 0.55
C PRO A 62 5.30 9.24 0.75
N ASN A 63 6.05 8.56 1.61
CA ASN A 63 5.76 7.17 1.94
C ASN A 63 4.65 7.10 2.99
N ALA A 64 3.46 6.66 2.59
CA ALA A 64 2.30 6.57 3.48
C ALA A 64 2.52 5.57 4.63
N PHE A 65 3.27 4.48 4.42
CA PHE A 65 3.61 3.51 5.47
C PHE A 65 4.51 4.12 6.55
N GLU A 66 5.37 5.05 6.16
CA GLU A 66 6.26 5.79 7.06
C GLU A 66 5.67 7.17 7.47
N TYR A 67 4.36 7.35 7.35
CA TYR A 67 3.65 8.61 7.67
C TYR A 67 4.25 9.87 7.02
N GLY A 68 4.87 9.73 5.86
CA GLY A 68 5.50 10.82 5.12
C GLY A 68 6.88 11.23 5.64
N LEU A 69 7.43 10.57 6.65
CA LEU A 69 8.77 10.84 7.20
C LEU A 69 9.88 10.65 6.15
N VAL A 70 9.66 9.76 5.19
CA VAL A 70 10.55 9.53 4.04
C VAL A 70 9.75 9.50 2.75
N LYS A 71 10.46 9.60 1.62
CA LYS A 71 9.87 9.47 0.29
C LYS A 71 10.01 8.03 -0.23
N ARG A 72 9.06 7.61 -1.07
CA ARG A 72 9.11 6.41 -1.89
C ARG A 72 8.97 6.76 -3.36
N LYS A 73 9.29 5.82 -4.24
CA LYS A 73 9.04 5.97 -5.67
C LYS A 73 7.57 5.69 -6.03
N ALA A 74 7.15 6.04 -7.25
CA ALA A 74 5.82 5.65 -7.74
C ALA A 74 5.71 4.14 -7.99
N ILE A 75 6.81 3.48 -8.32
CA ILE A 75 6.94 2.02 -8.25
C ILE A 75 7.72 1.68 -6.98
N TYR A 76 7.12 0.89 -6.11
CA TYR A 76 7.66 0.68 -4.76
C TYR A 76 7.20 -0.66 -4.19
N LYS A 77 7.89 -1.12 -3.17
CA LYS A 77 7.41 -2.20 -2.30
C LYS A 77 6.69 -1.58 -1.10
N PRO A 78 5.47 -2.03 -0.75
CA PRO A 78 4.67 -1.37 0.30
C PRO A 78 5.38 -1.22 1.63
N PHE A 79 6.09 -2.27 2.05
CA PHE A 79 6.99 -2.29 3.22
C PHE A 79 7.95 -3.50 3.10
N PRO A 80 9.06 -3.54 3.85
CA PRO A 80 10.11 -4.56 3.66
C PRO A 80 9.61 -6.01 3.73
N GLN A 81 8.67 -6.32 4.64
CA GLN A 81 8.11 -7.65 4.86
C GLN A 81 6.77 -7.89 4.16
N ALA A 82 6.46 -7.11 3.11
CA ALA A 82 5.18 -7.21 2.40
C ALA A 82 4.94 -8.60 1.80
N ILE A 83 3.71 -9.09 1.94
CA ILE A 83 3.24 -10.31 1.27
C ILE A 83 2.08 -9.92 0.35
N PRO A 84 2.20 -10.17 -0.96
CA PRO A 84 3.34 -10.79 -1.67
C PRO A 84 4.58 -9.90 -1.66
N ASN A 85 5.78 -10.52 -1.66
CA ASN A 85 7.05 -9.81 -1.77
C ASN A 85 7.27 -9.37 -3.23
N ALA A 86 6.53 -8.34 -3.64
CA ALA A 86 6.55 -7.81 -5.00
C ALA A 86 6.28 -6.30 -5.00
N TYR A 87 6.71 -5.65 -6.05
CA TYR A 87 6.47 -4.23 -6.28
C TYR A 87 5.00 -3.94 -6.62
N VAL A 88 4.65 -2.68 -6.56
CA VAL A 88 3.36 -2.13 -7.01
C VAL A 88 3.60 -0.74 -7.63
N ILE A 89 2.81 -0.36 -8.61
CA ILE A 89 2.85 0.96 -9.21
C ILE A 89 1.66 1.79 -8.71
N ASP A 90 1.96 2.94 -8.14
CA ASP A 90 0.97 3.94 -7.76
C ASP A 90 0.74 4.90 -8.93
N LYS A 91 -0.40 4.75 -9.61
CA LYS A 91 -0.78 5.66 -10.70
C LYS A 91 -1.55 6.89 -10.23
N GLU A 92 -2.18 6.80 -9.07
CA GLU A 92 -3.07 7.84 -8.54
C GLU A 92 -2.29 8.94 -7.81
N GLY A 93 -1.27 8.54 -7.03
CA GLY A 93 -0.57 9.44 -6.11
C GLY A 93 -1.38 9.69 -4.82
N ASP A 94 -1.12 10.80 -4.14
CA ASP A 94 -1.75 11.15 -2.86
C ASP A 94 -2.71 12.37 -2.95
N GLY A 95 -3.08 12.78 -4.15
CA GLY A 95 -3.91 13.96 -4.42
C GLY A 95 -3.14 15.29 -4.43
N LYS A 96 -1.97 15.37 -3.78
CA LYS A 96 -1.05 16.52 -3.84
C LYS A 96 0.16 16.24 -4.73
N HIS A 97 0.61 15.00 -4.75
CA HIS A 97 1.73 14.55 -5.57
C HIS A 97 1.22 13.57 -6.62
N ARG A 98 1.66 13.79 -7.85
CA ARG A 98 1.30 12.92 -8.98
C ARG A 98 1.95 11.55 -8.83
N GLY A 99 1.18 10.50 -9.11
CA GLY A 99 1.68 9.12 -9.22
C GLY A 99 2.50 8.88 -10.49
N CYS A 100 2.52 7.64 -10.94
CA CYS A 100 3.25 7.22 -12.13
C CYS A 100 2.85 8.04 -13.36
N ILE A 101 3.83 8.45 -14.15
CA ILE A 101 3.66 9.23 -15.41
C ILE A 101 3.76 8.37 -16.66
N ASP A 102 3.71 7.06 -16.52
CA ASP A 102 3.80 6.09 -17.62
C ASP A 102 5.03 6.28 -18.54
N CYS A 103 6.17 6.67 -17.97
CA CYS A 103 7.41 6.91 -18.73
C CYS A 103 8.12 5.63 -19.20
N MET A 104 7.61 4.45 -18.85
CA MET A 104 8.08 3.11 -19.26
C MET A 104 9.55 2.76 -18.91
N ARG A 105 10.25 3.57 -18.12
CA ARG A 105 11.64 3.28 -17.73
C ARG A 105 11.74 1.98 -16.95
N CYS A 106 10.83 1.76 -15.99
CA CYS A 106 10.76 0.54 -15.20
C CYS A 106 10.50 -0.71 -16.06
N VAL A 107 9.70 -0.60 -17.13
CA VAL A 107 9.43 -1.70 -18.06
C VAL A 107 10.72 -2.10 -18.78
N LYS A 108 11.48 -1.12 -19.29
CA LYS A 108 12.76 -1.36 -19.98
C LYS A 108 13.80 -2.00 -19.08
N GLU A 109 13.81 -1.65 -17.79
CA GLU A 109 14.77 -2.15 -16.81
C GLU A 109 14.39 -3.53 -16.24
N CYS A 110 13.12 -3.92 -16.35
CA CYS A 110 12.63 -5.16 -15.77
C CYS A 110 13.04 -6.38 -16.59
N LYS A 111 14.14 -7.04 -16.20
CA LYS A 111 14.68 -8.23 -16.90
C LYS A 111 13.71 -9.41 -16.91
N SER A 112 12.85 -9.55 -15.90
CA SER A 112 11.85 -10.62 -15.81
C SER A 112 10.56 -10.33 -16.58
N GLY A 113 10.40 -9.10 -17.14
CA GLY A 113 9.20 -8.72 -17.87
C GLY A 113 7.92 -8.72 -17.00
N ALA A 114 8.06 -8.46 -15.71
CA ALA A 114 6.96 -8.52 -14.75
C ALA A 114 6.03 -7.29 -14.79
N ILE A 115 6.38 -6.21 -15.50
CA ILE A 115 5.66 -4.93 -15.43
C ILE A 115 4.67 -4.83 -16.59
N ASN A 116 3.39 -4.62 -16.26
CA ASN A 116 2.31 -4.42 -17.21
C ASN A 116 1.42 -3.23 -16.80
N HIS A 117 1.57 -2.10 -17.48
CA HIS A 117 0.81 -0.88 -17.23
C HIS A 117 -0.65 -0.95 -17.69
N ASP A 118 -1.03 -1.97 -18.49
CA ASP A 118 -2.37 -2.13 -19.05
C ASP A 118 -3.31 -2.96 -18.18
N GLN A 119 -2.84 -3.45 -17.01
CA GLN A 119 -3.70 -4.15 -16.06
C GLN A 119 -4.90 -3.28 -15.67
N LYS A 120 -6.08 -3.89 -15.65
CA LYS A 120 -7.33 -3.24 -15.26
C LYS A 120 -7.81 -3.73 -13.92
N PRO A 121 -8.65 -2.95 -13.21
CA PRO A 121 -9.36 -3.44 -12.04
C PRO A 121 -10.21 -4.66 -12.40
N GLU A 122 -10.31 -5.60 -11.46
CA GLU A 122 -11.05 -6.84 -11.62
C GLU A 122 -12.15 -6.93 -10.57
N GLN A 123 -13.37 -7.22 -11.01
CA GLN A 123 -14.49 -7.49 -10.12
C GLN A 123 -14.43 -8.95 -9.66
N LEU A 124 -14.42 -9.16 -8.34
CA LEU A 124 -14.42 -10.48 -7.73
C LEU A 124 -15.74 -10.72 -7.01
N SER A 125 -16.29 -11.93 -7.14
CA SER A 125 -17.40 -12.43 -6.34
C SER A 125 -16.91 -13.60 -5.50
N LEU A 126 -16.95 -13.45 -4.17
CA LEU A 126 -16.35 -14.37 -3.22
C LEU A 126 -17.43 -14.94 -2.31
N HIS A 127 -17.54 -16.26 -2.27
CA HIS A 127 -18.42 -16.97 -1.34
C HIS A 127 -17.63 -17.34 -0.08
N VAL A 128 -18.05 -16.82 1.07
CA VAL A 128 -17.33 -16.98 2.33
C VAL A 128 -18.30 -17.28 3.48
N GLY A 129 -17.84 -18.06 4.46
CA GLY A 129 -18.66 -18.39 5.64
C GLY A 129 -18.74 -17.25 6.66
N ALA A 130 -17.73 -16.40 6.71
CA ALA A 130 -17.66 -15.27 7.65
C ALA A 130 -16.92 -14.09 7.04
N VAL A 131 -17.25 -12.88 7.50
CA VAL A 131 -16.58 -11.63 7.17
C VAL A 131 -16.08 -10.99 8.45
N ILE A 132 -14.77 -10.70 8.51
CA ILE A 132 -14.15 -10.00 9.63
C ILE A 132 -13.87 -8.57 9.19
N ILE A 133 -14.47 -7.60 9.88
CA ILE A 133 -14.24 -6.17 9.64
C ILE A 133 -13.17 -5.68 10.61
N ALA A 134 -12.03 -5.25 10.07
CA ALA A 134 -10.90 -4.69 10.81
C ALA A 134 -10.43 -3.40 10.12
N ALA A 135 -11.32 -2.40 10.10
CA ALA A 135 -11.14 -1.16 9.33
C ALA A 135 -10.10 -0.22 9.93
N GLY A 136 -9.71 -0.43 11.18
CA GLY A 136 -8.86 0.49 11.92
C GLY A 136 -9.55 1.82 12.22
N SER A 137 -8.76 2.77 12.72
CA SER A 137 -9.18 4.14 12.99
C SER A 137 -8.13 5.11 12.43
N PRO A 138 -8.54 6.23 11.81
CA PRO A 138 -7.57 7.24 11.41
C PRO A 138 -6.90 7.83 12.65
N PRO A 139 -5.57 8.06 12.63
CA PRO A 139 -4.90 8.78 13.68
C PRO A 139 -5.46 10.19 13.83
N PHE A 140 -5.46 10.71 15.07
CA PHE A 140 -5.78 12.10 15.33
C PHE A 140 -4.79 13.02 14.60
N ASP A 141 -5.30 14.05 13.89
CA ASP A 141 -4.43 15.06 13.28
C ASP A 141 -4.13 16.19 14.29
N PRO A 142 -2.90 16.24 14.86
CA PRO A 142 -2.57 17.23 15.87
C PRO A 142 -2.37 18.64 15.33
N VAL A 143 -2.43 18.84 14.01
CA VAL A 143 -2.40 20.19 13.39
C VAL A 143 -3.56 21.05 13.87
N ILE A 144 -4.71 20.43 14.20
CA ILE A 144 -5.87 21.14 14.75
C ILE A 144 -5.68 21.66 16.18
N LYS A 145 -4.57 21.27 16.82
CA LYS A 145 -4.18 21.65 18.20
C LYS A 145 -2.80 22.31 18.18
N PRO A 146 -2.73 23.61 17.80
CA PRO A 146 -1.46 24.32 17.63
C PRO A 146 -0.62 24.42 18.89
N GLU A 147 -1.23 24.32 20.06
CA GLU A 147 -0.56 24.31 21.36
C GLU A 147 0.46 23.17 21.51
N PHE A 148 0.30 22.05 20.81
CA PHE A 148 1.25 20.95 20.83
C PHE A 148 2.51 21.22 20.00
N GLY A 149 2.48 22.22 19.10
CA GLY A 149 3.62 22.60 18.27
C GLY A 149 3.97 21.55 17.19
N TYR A 150 3.04 20.63 16.86
CA TYR A 150 3.23 19.67 15.80
C TYR A 150 3.48 20.38 14.44
N LYS A 151 4.43 19.88 13.65
CA LYS A 151 4.97 20.52 12.43
C LYS A 151 5.66 21.87 12.63
N LYS A 152 5.56 22.48 13.81
CA LYS A 152 6.33 23.67 14.19
C LYS A 152 7.72 23.28 14.71
N TYR A 153 7.76 22.24 15.54
CA TYR A 153 9.02 21.72 16.10
C TYR A 153 9.29 20.33 15.54
N LYS A 154 10.53 20.09 15.09
CA LYS A 154 10.94 18.84 14.42
C LYS A 154 10.90 17.60 15.33
N ASN A 155 10.99 17.82 16.64
CA ASN A 155 10.98 16.77 17.67
C ASN A 155 9.58 16.49 18.25
N VAL A 156 8.54 17.14 17.71
CA VAL A 156 7.14 16.85 18.06
C VAL A 156 6.55 15.93 17.01
N LEU A 157 6.37 14.68 17.38
CA LEU A 157 5.89 13.60 16.54
C LEU A 157 4.59 13.02 17.12
N THR A 158 3.77 12.45 16.28
CA THR A 158 2.67 11.59 16.72
C THR A 158 3.22 10.26 17.23
N SER A 159 2.42 9.50 18.00
CA SER A 159 2.82 8.18 18.49
C SER A 159 3.16 7.22 17.36
N VAL A 160 2.41 7.27 16.26
CA VAL A 160 2.64 6.42 15.08
C VAL A 160 3.89 6.81 14.30
N GLU A 161 4.18 8.10 14.17
CA GLU A 161 5.45 8.58 13.60
C GLU A 161 6.64 8.16 14.47
N PHE A 162 6.50 8.27 15.78
CA PHE A 162 7.55 7.87 16.71
C PHE A 162 7.80 6.36 16.68
N GLU A 163 6.74 5.55 16.59
CA GLU A 163 6.86 4.10 16.36
C GLU A 163 7.68 3.80 15.10
N ARG A 164 7.45 4.53 14.00
CA ARG A 164 8.23 4.35 12.77
C ARG A 164 9.69 4.76 12.93
N VAL A 165 9.96 5.82 13.69
CA VAL A 165 11.33 6.24 14.03
C VAL A 165 12.05 5.16 14.84
N LEU A 166 11.36 4.52 15.80
CA LEU A 166 11.93 3.45 16.64
C LEU A 166 12.09 2.10 15.90
N SER A 167 11.39 1.92 14.79
CA SER A 167 11.42 0.65 14.06
C SER A 167 12.76 0.44 13.36
N ALA A 168 13.32 -0.79 13.47
CA ALA A 168 14.53 -1.18 12.75
C ALA A 168 14.38 -1.12 11.22
N SER A 169 13.15 -1.24 10.69
CA SER A 169 12.82 -1.06 9.27
C SER A 169 12.35 0.33 8.92
N GLY A 170 12.33 1.25 9.87
CA GLY A 170 11.88 2.62 9.71
C GLY A 170 12.97 3.57 9.19
N PRO A 171 12.64 4.87 9.08
CA PRO A 171 13.49 5.87 8.43
C PRO A 171 14.84 6.07 9.10
N THR A 172 14.95 5.84 10.41
CA THR A 172 16.17 5.99 11.20
C THR A 172 16.87 4.67 11.48
N GLN A 173 16.33 3.54 11.00
CA GLN A 173 16.82 2.19 11.33
C GLN A 173 16.85 1.93 12.85
N GLY A 174 15.91 2.53 13.59
CA GLY A 174 15.82 2.42 15.05
C GLY A 174 16.85 3.25 15.83
N LYS A 175 17.59 4.12 15.16
CA LYS A 175 18.56 5.04 15.81
C LYS A 175 17.88 6.38 16.10
N ILE A 176 17.98 6.85 17.33
CA ILE A 176 17.46 8.12 17.80
C ILE A 176 18.64 9.04 18.12
#